data_58fa5db2e78b84ac1b4e656318041552
#
_entry.id   58fa5db2e78b84ac1b4e656318041552
#
_cell.length_a   1.000
_cell.length_b   1.000
_cell.length_c   1.000
_cell.angle_alpha   90.00
_cell.angle_beta   90.00
_cell.angle_gamma   90.00
#
_symmetry.space_group_name_H-M   'P 1'
#
loop_
_entity.id
_entity.type
_entity.pdbx_description
1 polymer ?
#
loop_
_entity_poly.entity_id
_entity_poly.type
_entity_poly.pdbx_seq_one_letter_code
_entity_poly.pdbx_strand_id
1 'polypeptide(L)'
;MESVEGEDASSEGATRRQAGVASLFAVAVAGFSCLIGWELSVVFSPSLPLLSFCDIQTAIFIRCISVLTLAFAFGFFTVKADLFFKNRDRLAIAALIVSILPMICACVYTATGALPIIVLEISWALLGISQAILATYWCVIFSLMKSSFTMRVVVSGGIGGTFLFVIVNATGELWVSMLELCLILFISVLSAAMIARSIPKNSIPSVQDFRRVPDLSAPAFFSVASCGAVYGLMSIEVCYQGFAAALVGGASGIFGVALAVVWCVLGSRVDIDVGIVQRIALPLLVVSLLMMPLFEGPLRVVWACVALATLAHNQMFTWFSVSIENYEFRLHPVRRFALRQIPSWIGFFIGCLLA
;
A
#
# COMPACT_ATOMS: atom_id res chain seq x y z
N MET A 1 -54.84 17.46 7.89
CA MET A 1 -54.42 16.05 7.74
C MET A 1 -53.33 15.91 6.66
N GLU A 2 -52.47 16.97 6.52
CA GLU A 2 -51.46 17.11 5.43
C GLU A 2 -50.00 17.17 5.93
N SER A 3 -49.73 16.94 7.21
CA SER A 3 -48.38 17.14 7.77
C SER A 3 -47.60 15.83 8.02
N VAL A 4 -48.16 14.66 7.73
CA VAL A 4 -47.50 13.35 8.05
C VAL A 4 -46.72 12.78 6.85
N GLU A 5 -47.11 13.11 5.61
CA GLU A 5 -46.42 12.58 4.41
C GLU A 5 -45.05 13.23 4.11
N GLY A 6 -44.76 14.40 4.67
CA GLY A 6 -43.48 15.12 4.42
C GLY A 6 -42.30 14.60 5.26
N GLU A 7 -42.54 14.03 6.43
CA GLU A 7 -41.50 13.51 7.33
C GLU A 7 -40.98 12.13 6.89
N ASP A 8 -41.85 11.26 6.36
CA ASP A 8 -41.44 9.93 5.89
C ASP A 8 -40.55 9.99 4.65
N ALA A 9 -40.80 10.87 3.70
CA ALA A 9 -39.98 11.03 2.50
C ALA A 9 -38.57 11.56 2.81
N SER A 10 -38.42 12.37 3.86
CA SER A 10 -37.11 12.90 4.28
C SER A 10 -36.28 11.82 5.02
N SER A 11 -36.93 10.97 5.80
CA SER A 11 -36.28 9.88 6.54
C SER A 11 -35.82 8.76 5.60
N GLU A 12 -36.63 8.40 4.59
CA GLU A 12 -36.27 7.40 3.57
C GLU A 12 -35.10 7.85 2.70
N GLY A 13 -35.05 9.12 2.33
CA GLY A 13 -33.95 9.72 1.59
C GLY A 13 -32.65 9.76 2.40
N ALA A 14 -32.71 10.03 3.70
CA ALA A 14 -31.58 10.00 4.60
C ALA A 14 -31.06 8.57 4.81
N THR A 15 -31.94 7.60 4.99
CA THR A 15 -31.59 6.19 5.16
C THR A 15 -30.95 5.60 3.92
N ARG A 16 -31.45 5.92 2.71
CA ARG A 16 -30.83 5.50 1.45
C ARG A 16 -29.45 6.12 1.24
N ARG A 17 -29.23 7.37 1.62
CA ARG A 17 -27.91 8.01 1.57
C ARG A 17 -26.94 7.37 2.56
N GLN A 18 -27.36 7.07 3.75
CA GLN A 18 -26.52 6.38 4.74
C GLN A 18 -26.14 4.96 4.30
N ALA A 19 -27.08 4.20 3.75
CA ALA A 19 -26.82 2.87 3.19
C ALA A 19 -25.81 2.93 2.01
N GLY A 20 -25.92 3.94 1.14
CA GLY A 20 -24.97 4.16 0.04
C GLY A 20 -23.56 4.49 0.52
N VAL A 21 -23.41 5.30 1.57
CA VAL A 21 -22.09 5.64 2.15
C VAL A 21 -21.49 4.42 2.86
N ALA A 22 -22.29 3.64 3.59
CA ALA A 22 -21.83 2.45 4.29
C ALA A 22 -21.34 1.37 3.28
N SER A 23 -22.07 1.16 2.18
CA SER A 23 -21.65 0.22 1.14
C SER A 23 -20.36 0.65 0.45
N LEU A 24 -20.21 1.94 0.16
CA LEU A 24 -18.97 2.50 -0.44
C LEU A 24 -17.78 2.33 0.51
N PHE A 25 -17.99 2.54 1.81
CA PHE A 25 -16.96 2.34 2.83
C PHE A 25 -16.51 0.88 2.88
N ALA A 26 -17.45 -0.07 2.92
CA ALA A 26 -17.13 -1.49 2.94
C ALA A 26 -16.33 -1.93 1.71
N VAL A 27 -16.74 -1.47 0.52
CA VAL A 27 -16.01 -1.74 -0.74
C VAL A 27 -14.61 -1.14 -0.69
N ALA A 28 -14.45 0.08 -0.19
CA ALA A 28 -13.15 0.74 -0.08
C ALA A 28 -12.22 0.00 0.89
N VAL A 29 -12.73 -0.39 2.07
CA VAL A 29 -11.96 -1.15 3.05
C VAL A 29 -11.55 -2.51 2.47
N ALA A 30 -12.48 -3.26 1.88
CA ALA A 30 -12.18 -4.56 1.29
C ALA A 30 -11.11 -4.44 0.19
N GLY A 31 -11.27 -3.50 -0.74
CA GLY A 31 -10.34 -3.33 -1.84
C GLY A 31 -8.95 -2.85 -1.41
N PHE A 32 -8.87 -1.95 -0.45
CA PHE A 32 -7.59 -1.48 0.08
C PHE A 32 -6.92 -2.53 0.98
N SER A 33 -7.68 -3.30 1.76
CA SER A 33 -7.16 -4.47 2.47
C SER A 33 -6.51 -5.46 1.52
N CYS A 34 -7.16 -5.71 0.40
CA CYS A 34 -6.64 -6.59 -0.64
C CYS A 34 -5.35 -6.05 -1.27
N LEU A 35 -5.25 -4.74 -1.51
CA LEU A 35 -3.98 -4.14 -1.97
C LEU A 35 -2.85 -4.36 -0.96
N ILE A 36 -3.07 -4.01 0.30
CA ILE A 36 -2.06 -4.13 1.35
C ILE A 36 -1.68 -5.59 1.61
N GLY A 37 -2.67 -6.49 1.66
CA GLY A 37 -2.43 -7.93 1.82
C GLY A 37 -1.59 -8.51 0.68
N TRP A 38 -1.86 -8.10 -0.54
CA TRP A 38 -1.07 -8.47 -1.71
C TRP A 38 0.35 -7.91 -1.66
N GLU A 39 0.53 -6.61 -1.35
CA GLU A 39 1.85 -5.98 -1.22
C GLU A 39 2.69 -6.66 -0.14
N LEU A 40 2.12 -6.94 1.02
CA LEU A 40 2.81 -7.63 2.11
C LEU A 40 3.20 -9.05 1.71
N SER A 41 2.30 -9.79 1.06
CA SER A 41 2.56 -11.17 0.64
C SER A 41 3.65 -11.22 -0.43
N VAL A 42 3.65 -10.31 -1.39
CA VAL A 42 4.70 -10.25 -2.42
C VAL A 42 6.06 -9.90 -1.83
N VAL A 43 6.12 -9.09 -0.77
CA VAL A 43 7.40 -8.63 -0.18
C VAL A 43 7.91 -9.56 0.91
N PHE A 44 7.02 -10.17 1.70
CA PHE A 44 7.41 -10.86 2.94
C PHE A 44 7.02 -12.33 3.02
N SER A 45 6.37 -12.90 2.00
CA SER A 45 5.98 -14.31 2.08
C SER A 45 7.11 -15.25 1.67
N PRO A 46 7.71 -15.99 2.60
CA PRO A 46 8.77 -16.93 2.28
C PRO A 46 8.28 -18.17 1.54
N SER A 47 6.97 -18.44 1.59
CA SER A 47 6.34 -19.61 0.96
C SER A 47 5.99 -19.40 -0.50
N LEU A 48 6.05 -18.16 -1.00
CA LEU A 48 5.76 -17.88 -2.41
C LEU A 48 6.98 -18.15 -3.28
N PRO A 49 6.83 -18.84 -4.43
CA PRO A 49 7.95 -19.11 -5.33
C PRO A 49 8.62 -17.85 -5.86
N LEU A 50 7.87 -16.76 -5.94
CA LEU A 50 8.41 -15.43 -6.27
C LEU A 50 9.53 -15.02 -5.31
N LEU A 51 9.47 -15.48 -4.06
CA LEU A 51 10.41 -15.13 -3.00
C LEU A 51 11.41 -16.26 -2.69
N SER A 52 11.07 -17.53 -2.93
CA SER A 52 12.03 -18.63 -2.83
C SER A 52 13.11 -18.57 -3.91
N PHE A 53 12.87 -17.84 -5.00
CA PHE A 53 13.83 -17.45 -6.02
C PHE A 53 14.34 -16.01 -5.84
N CYS A 54 13.83 -15.31 -4.83
CA CYS A 54 14.23 -13.94 -4.55
C CYS A 54 15.58 -13.95 -3.85
N ASP A 55 16.61 -14.05 -4.65
CA ASP A 55 17.86 -13.49 -4.22
C ASP A 55 17.70 -11.96 -4.04
N ILE A 56 18.63 -11.37 -3.35
CA ILE A 56 18.71 -9.93 -3.15
C ILE A 56 18.54 -9.17 -4.48
N GLN A 57 19.10 -9.70 -5.57
CA GLN A 57 19.09 -9.08 -6.89
C GLN A 57 17.68 -8.93 -7.44
N THR A 58 16.81 -9.90 -7.23
CA THR A 58 15.41 -9.84 -7.70
C THR A 58 14.58 -8.81 -6.94
N ALA A 59 14.72 -8.74 -5.62
CA ALA A 59 14.03 -7.73 -4.81
C ALA A 59 14.45 -6.31 -5.23
N ILE A 60 15.75 -6.11 -5.45
CA ILE A 60 16.34 -4.89 -5.97
C ILE A 60 15.75 -4.55 -7.35
N PHE A 61 15.71 -5.51 -8.26
CA PHE A 61 15.23 -5.30 -9.63
C PHE A 61 13.75 -4.89 -9.64
N ILE A 62 12.89 -5.56 -8.90
CA ILE A 62 11.47 -5.21 -8.76
C ILE A 62 11.33 -3.77 -8.28
N ARG A 63 12.07 -3.37 -7.27
CA ARG A 63 11.98 -2.02 -6.70
C ARG A 63 12.52 -0.94 -7.62
N CYS A 64 13.60 -1.21 -8.35
CA CYS A 64 14.09 -0.30 -9.39
C CYS A 64 13.03 -0.04 -10.46
N ILE A 65 12.39 -1.08 -10.96
CA ILE A 65 11.32 -0.95 -11.96
C ILE A 65 10.13 -0.19 -11.38
N SER A 66 9.77 -0.44 -10.12
CA SER A 66 8.71 0.32 -9.44
C SER A 66 9.04 1.81 -9.35
N VAL A 67 10.27 2.16 -8.98
CA VAL A 67 10.74 3.57 -8.93
C VAL A 67 10.69 4.23 -10.29
N LEU A 68 11.19 3.55 -11.31
CA LEU A 68 11.17 4.06 -12.70
C LEU A 68 9.74 4.24 -13.20
N THR A 69 8.84 3.30 -12.89
CA THR A 69 7.42 3.38 -13.27
C THR A 69 6.73 4.56 -12.58
N LEU A 70 7.00 4.79 -11.29
CA LEU A 70 6.50 5.96 -10.59
C LEU A 70 7.07 7.28 -11.12
N ALA A 71 8.37 7.32 -11.43
CA ALA A 71 9.00 8.50 -12.01
C ALA A 71 8.39 8.83 -13.40
N PHE A 72 8.15 7.79 -14.21
CA PHE A 72 7.46 7.94 -15.49
C PHE A 72 6.01 8.42 -15.31
N ALA A 73 5.26 7.78 -14.41
CA ALA A 73 3.89 8.20 -14.10
C ALA A 73 3.84 9.64 -13.57
N PHE A 74 4.80 10.02 -12.73
CA PHE A 74 4.97 11.39 -12.28
C PHE A 74 5.13 12.38 -13.43
N GLY A 75 6.05 12.12 -14.36
CA GLY A 75 6.28 13.00 -15.51
C GLY A 75 5.09 13.05 -16.46
N PHE A 76 4.60 11.89 -16.88
CA PHE A 76 3.54 11.78 -17.88
C PHE A 76 2.17 12.24 -17.34
N PHE A 77 1.73 11.73 -16.19
CA PHE A 77 0.41 12.08 -15.66
C PHE A 77 0.35 13.44 -15.00
N THR A 78 1.47 14.00 -14.53
CA THR A 78 1.50 15.39 -14.07
C THR A 78 1.20 16.37 -15.20
N VAL A 79 1.68 16.08 -16.40
CA VAL A 79 1.45 16.90 -17.59
C VAL A 79 0.05 16.66 -18.17
N LYS A 80 -0.50 15.44 -18.04
CA LYS A 80 -1.76 15.01 -18.67
C LYS A 80 -2.71 14.34 -17.65
N ALA A 81 -2.93 14.97 -16.50
CA ALA A 81 -3.80 14.41 -15.44
C ALA A 81 -5.20 14.04 -15.94
N ASP A 82 -5.72 14.77 -16.94
CA ASP A 82 -7.00 14.45 -17.58
C ASP A 82 -7.03 13.04 -18.18
N LEU A 83 -5.89 12.55 -18.67
CA LEU A 83 -5.82 11.20 -19.25
C LEU A 83 -5.98 10.13 -18.19
N PHE A 84 -5.48 10.34 -16.96
CA PHE A 84 -5.65 9.39 -15.87
C PHE A 84 -7.14 9.21 -15.54
N PHE A 85 -7.84 10.30 -15.32
CA PHE A 85 -9.26 10.28 -14.98
C PHE A 85 -10.13 9.80 -16.14
N LYS A 86 -9.78 10.16 -17.38
CA LYS A 86 -10.50 9.79 -18.60
C LYS A 86 -10.37 8.31 -18.93
N ASN A 87 -9.21 7.72 -18.65
CA ASN A 87 -8.90 6.32 -18.96
C ASN A 87 -8.87 5.40 -17.72
N ARG A 88 -9.49 5.81 -16.62
CA ARG A 88 -9.47 5.09 -15.35
C ARG A 88 -9.83 3.61 -15.47
N ASP A 89 -10.85 3.25 -16.27
CA ASP A 89 -11.27 1.86 -16.47
C ASP A 89 -10.21 1.06 -17.26
N ARG A 90 -9.59 1.67 -18.28
CA ARG A 90 -8.49 1.06 -19.03
C ARG A 90 -7.25 0.86 -18.18
N LEU A 91 -6.94 1.82 -17.33
CA LEU A 91 -5.82 1.71 -16.37
C LEU A 91 -6.06 0.60 -15.34
N ALA A 92 -7.29 0.46 -14.84
CA ALA A 92 -7.65 -0.63 -13.94
C ALA A 92 -7.47 -2.00 -14.60
N ILE A 93 -7.95 -2.15 -15.85
CA ILE A 93 -7.78 -3.39 -16.61
C ILE A 93 -6.29 -3.66 -16.91
N ALA A 94 -5.54 -2.64 -17.32
CA ALA A 94 -4.11 -2.77 -17.57
C ALA A 94 -3.36 -3.18 -16.29
N ALA A 95 -3.67 -2.55 -15.16
CA ALA A 95 -3.10 -2.91 -13.87
C ALA A 95 -3.40 -4.37 -13.51
N LEU A 96 -4.63 -4.83 -13.73
CA LEU A 96 -5.02 -6.21 -13.46
C LEU A 96 -4.23 -7.20 -14.34
N ILE A 97 -4.16 -6.96 -15.64
CA ILE A 97 -3.42 -7.82 -16.57
C ILE A 97 -1.93 -7.88 -16.20
N VAL A 98 -1.31 -6.72 -15.99
CA VAL A 98 0.11 -6.62 -15.64
C VAL A 98 0.42 -7.29 -14.30
N SER A 99 -0.56 -7.35 -13.38
CA SER A 99 -0.39 -7.97 -12.08
C SER A 99 -0.59 -9.49 -12.08
N ILE A 100 -1.55 -9.98 -12.88
CA ILE A 100 -1.87 -11.42 -12.94
C ILE A 100 -0.81 -12.20 -13.72
N LEU A 101 -0.25 -11.62 -14.77
CA LEU A 101 0.73 -12.30 -15.63
C LEU A 101 1.95 -12.84 -14.85
N PRO A 102 2.60 -12.08 -13.95
CA PRO A 102 3.68 -12.60 -13.11
C PRO A 102 3.26 -13.79 -12.23
N MET A 103 2.04 -13.76 -11.70
CA MET A 103 1.52 -14.86 -10.88
C MET A 103 1.34 -16.14 -11.69
N ILE A 104 0.80 -16.01 -12.90
CA ILE A 104 0.67 -17.16 -13.83
C ILE A 104 2.06 -17.72 -14.19
N CYS A 105 3.03 -16.86 -14.52
CA CYS A 105 4.39 -17.29 -14.85
C CYS A 105 5.04 -18.02 -13.67
N ALA A 106 4.88 -17.53 -12.44
CA ALA A 106 5.37 -18.20 -11.25
C ALA A 106 4.73 -19.58 -11.04
N CYS A 107 3.42 -19.68 -11.23
CA CYS A 107 2.69 -20.96 -11.18
C CYS A 107 3.20 -21.96 -12.22
N VAL A 108 3.35 -21.54 -13.47
CA VAL A 108 3.86 -22.39 -14.55
C VAL A 108 5.28 -22.85 -14.27
N TYR A 109 6.16 -21.95 -13.82
CA TYR A 109 7.52 -22.31 -13.46
C TYR A 109 7.56 -23.35 -12.34
N THR A 110 6.80 -23.15 -11.29
CA THR A 110 6.75 -24.12 -10.18
C THR A 110 6.21 -25.47 -10.59
N ALA A 111 5.24 -25.50 -11.52
CA ALA A 111 4.66 -26.77 -11.99
C ALA A 111 5.56 -27.52 -12.96
N THR A 112 6.32 -26.84 -13.79
CA THR A 112 7.02 -27.44 -14.92
C THR A 112 8.55 -27.42 -14.77
N GLY A 113 9.09 -26.50 -13.97
CA GLY A 113 10.54 -26.21 -13.88
C GLY A 113 11.13 -25.68 -15.20
N ALA A 114 10.30 -25.39 -16.22
CA ALA A 114 10.72 -25.28 -17.60
C ALA A 114 10.66 -23.86 -18.18
N LEU A 115 10.36 -22.83 -17.40
CA LEU A 115 10.38 -21.47 -17.92
C LEU A 115 11.80 -20.92 -18.04
N PRO A 116 12.14 -20.26 -19.15
CA PRO A 116 13.41 -19.54 -19.29
C PRO A 116 13.55 -18.46 -18.23
N ILE A 117 14.75 -18.29 -17.69
CA ILE A 117 15.04 -17.32 -16.63
C ILE A 117 14.62 -15.90 -17.03
N ILE A 118 14.76 -15.54 -18.31
CA ILE A 118 14.33 -14.24 -18.84
C ILE A 118 12.83 -13.98 -18.67
N VAL A 119 12.00 -15.04 -18.74
CA VAL A 119 10.54 -14.91 -18.55
C VAL A 119 10.23 -14.61 -17.08
N LEU A 120 10.98 -15.19 -16.16
CA LEU A 120 10.86 -14.89 -14.74
C LEU A 120 11.30 -13.45 -14.43
N GLU A 121 12.42 -13.00 -14.97
CA GLU A 121 12.90 -11.62 -14.81
C GLU A 121 11.90 -10.60 -15.35
N ILE A 122 11.34 -10.85 -16.53
CA ILE A 122 10.28 -10.00 -17.10
C ILE A 122 9.04 -10.03 -16.18
N SER A 123 8.67 -11.18 -15.65
CA SER A 123 7.51 -11.32 -14.74
C SER A 123 7.72 -10.47 -13.48
N TRP A 124 8.92 -10.43 -12.94
CA TRP A 124 9.24 -9.61 -11.77
C TRP A 124 9.25 -8.11 -12.09
N ALA A 125 9.74 -7.72 -13.26
CA ALA A 125 9.61 -6.34 -13.72
C ALA A 125 8.14 -5.91 -13.83
N LEU A 126 7.28 -6.77 -14.37
CA LEU A 126 5.83 -6.53 -14.44
C LEU A 126 5.20 -6.42 -13.05
N LEU A 127 5.67 -7.19 -12.07
CA LEU A 127 5.20 -7.07 -10.68
C LEU A 127 5.51 -5.69 -10.09
N GLY A 128 6.73 -5.18 -10.30
CA GLY A 128 7.09 -3.82 -9.89
C GLY A 128 6.24 -2.74 -10.57
N ILE A 129 6.00 -2.88 -11.87
CA ILE A 129 5.12 -1.98 -12.64
C ILE A 129 3.69 -2.01 -12.07
N SER A 130 3.15 -3.20 -11.82
CA SER A 130 1.80 -3.35 -11.31
C SER A 130 1.63 -2.72 -9.93
N GLN A 131 2.59 -2.91 -9.03
CA GLN A 131 2.60 -2.29 -7.71
C GLN A 131 2.54 -0.77 -7.81
N ALA A 132 3.37 -0.17 -8.67
CA ALA A 132 3.38 1.27 -8.88
C ALA A 132 2.05 1.80 -9.43
N ILE A 133 1.47 1.10 -10.40
CA ILE A 133 0.19 1.50 -11.01
C ILE A 133 -0.95 1.40 -9.98
N LEU A 134 -1.05 0.30 -9.25
CA LEU A 134 -2.12 0.08 -8.26
C LEU A 134 -2.03 1.06 -7.10
N ALA A 135 -0.83 1.26 -6.56
CA ALA A 135 -0.62 2.23 -5.50
C ALA A 135 -0.99 3.66 -5.96
N THR A 136 -0.56 4.06 -7.15
CA THR A 136 -0.93 5.36 -7.73
C THR A 136 -2.45 5.47 -7.93
N TYR A 137 -3.10 4.42 -8.41
CA TYR A 137 -4.54 4.40 -8.64
C TYR A 137 -5.33 4.60 -7.35
N TRP A 138 -4.98 3.88 -6.27
CA TRP A 138 -5.58 4.07 -4.96
C TRP A 138 -5.31 5.45 -4.36
N CYS A 139 -4.09 5.97 -4.53
CA CYS A 139 -3.76 7.33 -4.08
C CYS A 139 -4.64 8.39 -4.76
N VAL A 140 -4.87 8.26 -6.06
CA VAL A 140 -5.77 9.18 -6.79
C VAL A 140 -7.20 9.07 -6.29
N ILE A 141 -7.70 7.85 -6.04
CA ILE A 141 -9.04 7.66 -5.46
C ILE A 141 -9.15 8.35 -4.11
N PHE A 142 -8.19 8.12 -3.22
CA PHE A 142 -8.19 8.73 -1.89
C PHE A 142 -8.11 10.26 -1.92
N SER A 143 -7.40 10.83 -2.88
CA SER A 143 -7.32 12.28 -3.04
C SER A 143 -8.65 12.96 -3.42
N LEU A 144 -9.62 12.17 -3.88
CA LEU A 144 -10.97 12.64 -4.23
C LEU A 144 -11.99 12.42 -3.11
N MET A 145 -11.57 11.78 -2.01
CA MET A 145 -12.42 11.45 -0.87
C MET A 145 -12.11 12.33 0.34
N LYS A 146 -13.14 12.55 1.18
CA LYS A 146 -12.95 13.30 2.43
C LYS A 146 -11.89 12.67 3.32
N SER A 147 -11.04 13.49 3.95
CA SER A 147 -9.95 13.09 4.83
C SER A 147 -10.38 12.07 5.90
N SER A 148 -11.51 12.33 6.58
CA SER A 148 -12.03 11.43 7.62
C SER A 148 -12.46 10.06 7.09
N PHE A 149 -12.97 9.99 5.86
CA PHE A 149 -13.32 8.74 5.19
C PHE A 149 -12.05 7.97 4.81
N THR A 150 -11.10 8.64 4.16
CA THR A 150 -9.83 8.05 3.76
C THR A 150 -9.05 7.51 4.94
N MET A 151 -8.98 8.25 6.05
CA MET A 151 -8.33 7.80 7.27
C MET A 151 -8.91 6.47 7.77
N ARG A 152 -10.24 6.38 7.86
CA ARG A 152 -10.91 5.15 8.31
C ARG A 152 -10.64 3.98 7.36
N VAL A 153 -10.65 4.23 6.04
CA VAL A 153 -10.36 3.20 5.03
C VAL A 153 -8.92 2.72 5.13
N VAL A 154 -7.95 3.64 5.23
CA VAL A 154 -6.52 3.29 5.32
C VAL A 154 -6.22 2.46 6.55
N VAL A 155 -6.76 2.86 7.72
CA VAL A 155 -6.57 2.11 8.97
C VAL A 155 -7.26 0.75 8.92
N SER A 156 -8.54 0.71 8.58
CA SER A 156 -9.28 -0.56 8.51
C SER A 156 -8.72 -1.48 7.43
N GLY A 157 -8.29 -0.89 6.30
CA GLY A 157 -7.66 -1.62 5.22
C GLY A 157 -6.27 -2.17 5.56
N GLY A 158 -5.49 -1.42 6.35
CA GLY A 158 -4.21 -1.92 6.88
C GLY A 158 -4.40 -3.14 7.78
N ILE A 159 -5.41 -3.10 8.67
CA ILE A 159 -5.81 -4.25 9.51
C ILE A 159 -6.19 -5.44 8.64
N GLY A 160 -7.16 -5.24 7.75
CA GLY A 160 -7.63 -6.29 6.86
C GLY A 160 -6.53 -6.86 5.97
N GLY A 161 -5.63 -6.01 5.45
CA GLY A 161 -4.48 -6.44 4.67
C GLY A 161 -3.50 -7.32 5.44
N THR A 162 -3.25 -6.99 6.70
CA THR A 162 -2.42 -7.85 7.57
C THR A 162 -3.07 -9.21 7.82
N PHE A 163 -4.39 -9.26 8.05
CA PHE A 163 -5.10 -10.53 8.16
C PHE A 163 -5.02 -11.35 6.88
N LEU A 164 -5.19 -10.74 5.72
CA LEU A 164 -5.06 -11.42 4.42
C LEU A 164 -3.65 -11.98 4.23
N PHE A 165 -2.61 -11.21 4.59
CA PHE A 165 -1.23 -11.68 4.56
C PHE A 165 -1.04 -12.95 5.43
N VAL A 166 -1.59 -12.95 6.64
CA VAL A 166 -1.53 -14.14 7.53
C VAL A 166 -2.25 -15.33 6.92
N ILE A 167 -3.44 -15.12 6.33
CA ILE A 167 -4.21 -16.20 5.69
C ILE A 167 -3.43 -16.82 4.54
N VAL A 168 -2.92 -16.01 3.60
CA VAL A 168 -2.13 -16.47 2.46
C VAL A 168 -0.92 -17.29 2.90
N ASN A 169 -0.24 -16.88 3.98
CA ASN A 169 0.91 -17.62 4.48
C ASN A 169 0.56 -18.86 5.30
N ALA A 170 -0.64 -18.91 5.90
CA ALA A 170 -1.09 -20.06 6.67
C ALA A 170 -1.57 -21.24 5.79
N THR A 171 -1.91 -20.97 4.54
CA THR A 171 -2.48 -21.97 3.62
C THR A 171 -1.48 -23.08 3.28
N GLY A 172 -0.16 -22.80 3.29
CA GLY A 172 0.90 -23.82 3.14
C GLY A 172 1.03 -24.48 1.77
N GLU A 173 -0.01 -24.43 0.94
CA GLU A 173 -0.04 -24.97 -0.42
C GLU A 173 0.15 -23.86 -1.45
N LEU A 174 1.22 -23.98 -2.23
CA LEU A 174 1.62 -22.98 -3.20
C LEU A 174 0.50 -22.55 -4.17
N TRP A 175 -0.20 -23.53 -4.75
CA TRP A 175 -1.27 -23.26 -5.73
C TRP A 175 -2.44 -22.50 -5.13
N VAL A 176 -2.80 -22.82 -3.90
CA VAL A 176 -3.87 -22.15 -3.18
C VAL A 176 -3.45 -20.72 -2.85
N SER A 177 -2.23 -20.53 -2.34
CA SER A 177 -1.70 -19.19 -2.07
C SER A 177 -1.64 -18.31 -3.32
N MET A 178 -1.28 -18.88 -4.48
CA MET A 178 -1.29 -18.14 -5.74
C MET A 178 -2.70 -17.77 -6.20
N LEU A 179 -3.66 -18.67 -6.04
CA LEU A 179 -5.06 -18.39 -6.34
C LEU A 179 -5.61 -17.31 -5.42
N GLU A 180 -5.31 -17.38 -4.13
CA GLU A 180 -5.67 -16.36 -3.14
C GLU A 180 -5.11 -14.99 -3.53
N LEU A 181 -3.84 -14.91 -3.92
CA LEU A 181 -3.23 -13.66 -4.36
C LEU A 181 -3.88 -13.09 -5.62
N CYS A 182 -4.19 -13.93 -6.60
CA CYS A 182 -4.92 -13.50 -7.80
C CYS A 182 -6.31 -12.95 -7.43
N LEU A 183 -7.02 -13.64 -6.52
CA LEU A 183 -8.35 -13.21 -6.06
C LEU A 183 -8.30 -11.90 -5.29
N ILE A 184 -7.36 -11.76 -4.35
CA ILE A 184 -7.13 -10.55 -3.57
C ILE A 184 -6.85 -9.37 -4.52
N LEU A 185 -5.97 -9.58 -5.49
CA LEU A 185 -5.65 -8.57 -6.48
C LEU A 185 -6.85 -8.16 -7.32
N PHE A 186 -7.62 -9.14 -7.81
CA PHE A 186 -8.84 -8.90 -8.57
C PHE A 186 -9.87 -8.08 -7.76
N ILE A 187 -10.08 -8.44 -6.49
CA ILE A 187 -10.97 -7.70 -5.59
C ILE A 187 -10.48 -6.27 -5.39
N SER A 188 -9.17 -6.05 -5.23
CA SER A 188 -8.60 -4.71 -5.08
C SER A 188 -8.89 -3.84 -6.29
N VAL A 189 -8.61 -4.34 -7.50
CA VAL A 189 -8.82 -3.61 -8.75
C VAL A 189 -10.30 -3.35 -9.00
N LEU A 190 -11.16 -4.35 -8.77
CA LEU A 190 -12.60 -4.22 -8.94
C LEU A 190 -13.18 -3.17 -7.99
N SER A 191 -12.79 -3.22 -6.72
CA SER A 191 -13.23 -2.25 -5.70
C SER A 191 -12.78 -0.84 -6.07
N ALA A 192 -11.54 -0.66 -6.47
CA ALA A 192 -11.02 0.62 -6.92
C ALA A 192 -11.79 1.16 -8.13
N ALA A 193 -12.10 0.30 -9.11
CA ALA A 193 -12.90 0.67 -10.29
C ALA A 193 -14.35 1.05 -9.92
N MET A 194 -14.99 0.30 -9.00
CA MET A 194 -16.34 0.62 -8.50
C MET A 194 -16.38 1.99 -7.82
N ILE A 195 -15.41 2.26 -6.93
CA ILE A 195 -15.31 3.53 -6.23
C ILE A 195 -15.06 4.66 -7.22
N ALA A 196 -14.11 4.48 -8.15
CA ALA A 196 -13.82 5.50 -9.16
C ALA A 196 -15.03 5.83 -10.03
N ARG A 197 -15.91 4.85 -10.31
CA ARG A 197 -17.17 5.07 -11.05
C ARG A 197 -18.24 5.80 -10.21
N SER A 198 -18.23 5.62 -8.89
CA SER A 198 -19.17 6.31 -7.98
C SER A 198 -18.86 7.81 -7.83
N ILE A 199 -17.64 8.24 -8.18
CA ILE A 199 -17.24 9.64 -8.14
C ILE A 199 -17.86 10.37 -9.33
N PRO A 200 -18.70 11.41 -9.11
CA PRO A 200 -19.32 12.17 -10.18
C PRO A 200 -18.26 12.82 -11.09
N LYS A 201 -18.45 12.73 -12.40
CA LYS A 201 -17.49 13.32 -13.36
C LYS A 201 -17.25 14.82 -13.16
N ASN A 202 -18.29 15.54 -12.71
CA ASN A 202 -18.23 16.97 -12.46
C ASN A 202 -17.47 17.34 -11.17
N SER A 203 -17.19 16.38 -10.28
CA SER A 203 -16.41 16.59 -9.06
C SER A 203 -14.92 16.31 -9.25
N ILE A 204 -14.53 15.83 -10.44
CA ILE A 204 -13.12 15.57 -10.76
C ILE A 204 -12.48 16.93 -11.10
N PRO A 205 -11.46 17.37 -10.34
CA PRO A 205 -10.80 18.65 -10.60
C PRO A 205 -10.12 18.64 -11.97
N SER A 206 -10.15 19.76 -12.68
CA SER A 206 -9.34 19.94 -13.89
C SER A 206 -7.87 20.07 -13.51
N VAL A 207 -6.96 19.85 -14.47
CA VAL A 207 -5.50 20.02 -14.23
C VAL A 207 -5.17 21.40 -13.68
N GLN A 208 -5.91 22.41 -14.10
CA GLN A 208 -5.72 23.82 -13.70
C GLN A 208 -6.15 24.08 -12.24
N ASP A 209 -6.98 23.21 -11.67
CA ASP A 209 -7.47 23.36 -10.29
C ASP A 209 -6.46 22.82 -9.26
N PHE A 210 -5.44 22.07 -9.71
CA PHE A 210 -4.42 21.55 -8.81
C PHE A 210 -3.35 22.59 -8.52
N ARG A 211 -3.06 22.80 -7.24
CA ARG A 211 -1.94 23.62 -6.81
C ARG A 211 -0.61 22.92 -7.08
N ARG A 212 0.42 23.72 -7.31
CA ARG A 212 1.79 23.21 -7.45
C ARG A 212 2.21 22.52 -6.16
N VAL A 213 2.64 21.27 -6.29
CA VAL A 213 3.20 20.52 -5.16
C VAL A 213 4.59 21.11 -4.83
N PRO A 214 4.84 21.52 -3.58
CA PRO A 214 6.18 21.95 -3.17
C PRO A 214 7.18 20.80 -3.35
N ASP A 215 8.39 21.14 -3.75
CA ASP A 215 9.46 20.17 -3.86
C ASP A 215 9.84 19.64 -2.48
N LEU A 216 10.26 18.39 -2.41
CA LEU A 216 10.68 17.79 -1.16
C LEU A 216 12.00 18.41 -0.70
N SER A 217 12.07 18.91 0.52
CA SER A 217 13.33 19.39 1.06
C SER A 217 14.35 18.25 1.21
N ALA A 218 15.64 18.55 1.09
CA ALA A 218 16.68 17.55 1.22
C ALA A 218 16.60 16.75 2.55
N PRO A 219 16.37 17.36 3.73
CA PRO A 219 16.19 16.61 4.97
C PRO A 219 15.00 15.66 4.93
N ALA A 220 13.87 16.07 4.33
CA ALA A 220 12.70 15.22 4.20
C ALA A 220 12.94 14.07 3.23
N PHE A 221 13.66 14.30 2.12
CA PHE A 221 14.08 13.25 1.20
C PHE A 221 14.93 12.18 1.91
N PHE A 222 15.98 12.60 2.61
CA PHE A 222 16.85 11.67 3.34
C PHE A 222 16.12 10.93 4.45
N SER A 223 15.22 11.57 5.18
CA SER A 223 14.40 10.90 6.20
C SER A 223 13.54 9.79 5.61
N VAL A 224 12.84 10.05 4.50
CA VAL A 224 12.00 9.05 3.83
C VAL A 224 12.86 7.94 3.22
N ALA A 225 14.00 8.27 2.61
CA ALA A 225 14.91 7.29 2.04
C ALA A 225 15.52 6.39 3.13
N SER A 226 15.88 6.94 4.30
CA SER A 226 16.39 6.15 5.43
C SER A 226 15.35 5.16 5.94
N CYS A 227 14.08 5.57 6.08
CA CYS A 227 13.00 4.64 6.43
C CYS A 227 12.85 3.52 5.37
N GLY A 228 12.97 3.88 4.09
CA GLY A 228 12.97 2.90 3.01
C GLY A 228 14.14 1.92 3.10
N ALA A 229 15.35 2.40 3.41
CA ALA A 229 16.54 1.55 3.56
C ALA A 229 16.39 0.54 4.69
N VAL A 230 15.86 0.97 5.83
CA VAL A 230 15.53 0.06 6.93
C VAL A 230 14.51 -0.99 6.49
N TYR A 231 13.49 -0.56 5.75
CA TYR A 231 12.47 -1.49 5.23
C TYR A 231 13.08 -2.52 4.28
N GLY A 232 14.00 -2.13 3.39
CA GLY A 232 14.71 -3.03 2.50
C GLY A 232 15.56 -4.05 3.25
N LEU A 233 16.37 -3.58 4.20
CA LEU A 233 17.20 -4.44 5.05
C LEU A 233 16.36 -5.44 5.84
N MET A 234 15.27 -4.98 6.48
CA MET A 234 14.36 -5.85 7.24
C MET A 234 13.64 -6.85 6.36
N SER A 235 13.28 -6.49 5.12
CA SER A 235 12.64 -7.41 4.18
C SER A 235 13.54 -8.60 3.87
N ILE A 236 14.83 -8.36 3.65
CA ILE A 236 15.80 -9.42 3.39
C ILE A 236 16.00 -10.29 4.63
N GLU A 237 16.22 -9.68 5.79
CA GLU A 237 16.41 -10.40 7.06
C GLU A 237 15.21 -11.30 7.37
N VAL A 238 13.98 -10.82 7.18
CA VAL A 238 12.75 -11.59 7.39
C VAL A 238 12.64 -12.74 6.38
N CYS A 239 12.97 -12.53 5.11
CA CYS A 239 12.94 -13.58 4.09
C CYS A 239 13.91 -14.72 4.39
N TYR A 240 15.08 -14.43 4.97
CA TYR A 240 16.03 -15.46 5.35
C TYR A 240 15.64 -16.28 6.59
N GLN A 241 14.77 -15.76 7.45
CA GLN A 241 14.36 -16.44 8.69
C GLN A 241 13.22 -17.47 8.52
N GLY A 242 12.65 -17.61 7.33
CA GLY A 242 11.66 -18.64 7.02
C GLY A 242 10.30 -18.47 7.72
N PHE A 243 9.70 -19.56 8.22
CA PHE A 243 8.35 -19.58 8.83
C PHE A 243 8.19 -18.63 10.04
N ALA A 244 9.24 -18.40 10.80
CA ALA A 244 9.23 -17.40 11.86
C ALA A 244 8.95 -16.00 11.33
N ALA A 245 9.28 -15.72 10.07
CA ALA A 245 9.04 -14.44 9.42
C ALA A 245 7.55 -14.16 9.17
N ALA A 246 6.75 -15.16 8.83
CA ALA A 246 5.30 -14.99 8.66
C ALA A 246 4.62 -14.67 10.00
N LEU A 247 5.06 -15.30 11.09
CA LEU A 247 4.63 -14.99 12.45
C LEU A 247 5.06 -13.59 12.87
N VAL A 248 6.32 -13.21 12.59
CA VAL A 248 6.86 -11.88 12.86
C VAL A 248 6.14 -10.83 12.04
N GLY A 249 5.88 -11.08 10.75
CA GLY A 249 5.10 -10.19 9.88
C GLY A 249 3.67 -10.01 10.36
N GLY A 250 2.99 -11.08 10.75
CA GLY A 250 1.63 -11.05 11.30
C GLY A 250 1.55 -10.29 12.62
N ALA A 251 2.43 -10.60 13.57
CA ALA A 251 2.48 -9.91 14.86
C ALA A 251 2.83 -8.44 14.71
N SER A 252 3.79 -8.11 13.86
CA SER A 252 4.19 -6.71 13.58
C SER A 252 3.07 -5.93 12.90
N GLY A 253 2.35 -6.56 11.98
CA GLY A 253 1.19 -5.96 11.35
C GLY A 253 0.11 -5.61 12.36
N ILE A 254 -0.26 -6.55 13.25
CA ILE A 254 -1.24 -6.33 14.32
C ILE A 254 -0.79 -5.19 15.23
N PHE A 255 0.49 -5.15 15.61
CA PHE A 255 1.01 -4.11 16.49
C PHE A 255 1.05 -2.74 15.80
N GLY A 256 1.50 -2.67 14.54
CA GLY A 256 1.50 -1.45 13.73
C GLY A 256 0.10 -0.88 13.54
N VAL A 257 -0.87 -1.76 13.37
CA VAL A 257 -2.28 -1.40 13.27
C VAL A 257 -2.84 -0.92 14.60
N ALA A 258 -2.55 -1.62 15.71
CA ALA A 258 -2.96 -1.16 17.03
C ALA A 258 -2.44 0.27 17.31
N LEU A 259 -1.20 0.55 16.92
CA LEU A 259 -0.63 1.88 17.01
C LEU A 259 -1.35 2.89 16.10
N ALA A 260 -1.71 2.50 14.88
CA ALA A 260 -2.50 3.35 13.97
C ALA A 260 -3.91 3.63 14.52
N VAL A 261 -4.56 2.63 15.15
CA VAL A 261 -5.85 2.83 15.85
C VAL A 261 -5.72 3.81 17.00
N VAL A 262 -4.66 3.70 17.81
CA VAL A 262 -4.39 4.67 18.89
C VAL A 262 -4.27 6.08 18.33
N TRP A 263 -3.53 6.27 17.24
CA TRP A 263 -3.41 7.57 16.58
C TRP A 263 -4.73 8.07 16.00
N CYS A 264 -5.56 7.20 15.43
CA CYS A 264 -6.89 7.59 14.94
C CYS A 264 -7.82 8.03 16.08
N VAL A 265 -7.79 7.34 17.21
CA VAL A 265 -8.59 7.70 18.38
C VAL A 265 -8.10 9.01 19.00
N LEU A 266 -6.80 9.19 19.13
CA LEU A 266 -6.22 10.44 19.61
C LEU A 266 -6.47 11.59 18.64
N GLY A 267 -6.28 11.39 17.33
CA GLY A 267 -6.50 12.40 16.28
C GLY A 267 -7.95 12.82 16.10
N SER A 268 -8.91 12.00 16.53
CA SER A 268 -10.32 12.40 16.58
C SER A 268 -10.64 13.37 17.73
N ARG A 269 -9.74 13.50 18.71
CA ARG A 269 -9.93 14.31 19.93
C ARG A 269 -8.95 15.48 20.04
N VAL A 270 -7.82 15.41 19.38
CA VAL A 270 -6.73 16.40 19.46
C VAL A 270 -6.13 16.57 18.06
N ASP A 271 -5.84 17.80 17.64
CA ASP A 271 -5.05 18.06 16.43
C ASP A 271 -3.64 17.47 16.61
N ILE A 272 -3.41 16.31 16.03
CA ILE A 272 -2.12 15.65 16.14
C ILE A 272 -1.20 16.20 15.05
N ASP A 273 -0.12 16.84 15.52
CA ASP A 273 0.97 17.22 14.64
C ASP A 273 1.68 15.95 14.10
N VAL A 274 1.63 15.81 12.79
CA VAL A 274 2.32 14.77 12.01
C VAL A 274 3.80 14.66 12.42
N GLY A 275 4.44 15.78 12.74
CA GLY A 275 5.82 15.80 13.18
C GLY A 275 6.05 15.07 14.51
N ILE A 276 5.10 15.07 15.43
CA ILE A 276 5.19 14.36 16.71
C ILE A 276 5.21 12.85 16.48
N VAL A 277 4.33 12.36 15.61
CA VAL A 277 4.26 10.92 15.30
C VAL A 277 5.58 10.41 14.75
N GLN A 278 6.19 11.13 13.81
CA GLN A 278 7.48 10.77 13.24
C GLN A 278 8.64 10.88 14.25
N ARG A 279 8.59 11.85 15.17
CA ARG A 279 9.60 11.99 16.24
C ARG A 279 9.61 10.81 17.21
N ILE A 280 8.52 10.07 17.34
CA ILE A 280 8.43 8.86 18.16
C ILE A 280 8.81 7.63 17.34
N ALA A 281 8.28 7.52 16.12
CA ALA A 281 8.48 6.34 15.27
C ALA A 281 9.94 6.15 14.85
N LEU A 282 10.62 7.22 14.44
CA LEU A 282 12.02 7.13 13.98
C LEU A 282 13.00 6.65 15.06
N PRO A 283 13.03 7.21 16.27
CA PRO A 283 13.89 6.70 17.35
C PRO A 283 13.58 5.25 17.70
N LEU A 284 12.29 4.86 17.74
CA LEU A 284 11.89 3.50 18.04
C LEU A 284 12.41 2.52 16.99
N LEU A 285 12.35 2.90 15.70
CA LEU A 285 12.92 2.13 14.62
C LEU A 285 14.43 1.96 14.75
N VAL A 286 15.15 3.06 15.01
CA VAL A 286 16.61 3.04 15.21
C VAL A 286 17.01 2.18 16.40
N VAL A 287 16.33 2.33 17.53
CA VAL A 287 16.57 1.50 18.72
C VAL A 287 16.34 0.02 18.41
N SER A 288 15.24 -0.29 17.73
CA SER A 288 14.93 -1.69 17.37
C SER A 288 16.04 -2.31 16.52
N LEU A 289 16.55 -1.59 15.53
CA LEU A 289 17.65 -2.06 14.67
C LEU A 289 18.96 -2.25 15.42
N LEU A 290 19.28 -1.34 16.35
CA LEU A 290 20.49 -1.45 17.16
C LEU A 290 20.40 -2.61 18.16
N MET A 291 19.20 -2.93 18.64
CA MET A 291 18.99 -4.01 19.60
C MET A 291 18.97 -5.39 18.93
N MET A 292 18.52 -5.52 17.69
CA MET A 292 18.44 -6.81 16.99
C MET A 292 19.76 -7.61 16.98
N PRO A 293 20.94 -7.04 16.66
CA PRO A 293 22.20 -7.77 16.66
C PRO A 293 22.73 -8.07 18.06
N LEU A 294 22.24 -7.37 19.10
CA LEU A 294 22.69 -7.56 20.49
C LEU A 294 21.99 -8.74 21.18
N PHE A 295 20.92 -9.25 20.61
CA PHE A 295 20.14 -10.33 21.20
C PHE A 295 20.04 -11.53 20.24
N GLU A 296 19.93 -12.72 20.83
CA GLU A 296 19.69 -13.96 20.13
C GLU A 296 18.33 -14.56 20.52
N GLY A 297 17.84 -15.50 19.72
CA GLY A 297 16.60 -16.22 19.99
C GLY A 297 15.35 -15.35 20.08
N PRO A 298 14.46 -15.57 21.05
CA PRO A 298 13.15 -14.89 21.11
C PRO A 298 13.23 -13.36 21.23
N LEU A 299 14.26 -12.84 21.90
CA LEU A 299 14.42 -11.39 22.06
C LEU A 299 14.77 -10.69 20.75
N ARG A 300 15.55 -11.33 19.87
CA ARG A 300 15.81 -10.83 18.52
C ARG A 300 14.51 -10.70 17.72
N VAL A 301 13.64 -11.72 17.83
CA VAL A 301 12.33 -11.72 17.16
C VAL A 301 11.45 -10.57 17.67
N VAL A 302 11.44 -10.30 18.98
CA VAL A 302 10.69 -9.17 19.54
C VAL A 302 11.14 -7.84 18.94
N TRP A 303 12.44 -7.59 18.84
CA TRP A 303 12.96 -6.35 18.26
C TRP A 303 12.68 -6.26 16.74
N ALA A 304 12.74 -7.38 16.03
CA ALA A 304 12.31 -7.44 14.63
C ALA A 304 10.82 -7.08 14.47
N CYS A 305 9.95 -7.60 15.35
CA CYS A 305 8.53 -7.25 15.38
C CYS A 305 8.31 -5.76 15.62
N VAL A 306 9.04 -5.15 16.56
CA VAL A 306 8.93 -3.71 16.85
C VAL A 306 9.39 -2.88 15.65
N ALA A 307 10.48 -3.26 14.98
CA ALA A 307 10.96 -2.58 13.77
C ALA A 307 9.91 -2.65 12.65
N LEU A 308 9.39 -3.84 12.35
CA LEU A 308 8.38 -4.03 11.31
C LEU A 308 7.06 -3.34 11.64
N ALA A 309 6.64 -3.36 12.90
CA ALA A 309 5.45 -2.62 13.35
C ALA A 309 5.61 -1.11 13.12
N THR A 310 6.78 -0.57 13.44
CA THR A 310 7.08 0.85 13.23
C THR A 310 7.11 1.20 11.74
N LEU A 311 7.65 0.32 10.90
CA LEU A 311 7.65 0.49 9.45
C LEU A 311 6.22 0.43 8.88
N ALA A 312 5.42 -0.54 9.29
CA ALA A 312 4.02 -0.66 8.86
C ALA A 312 3.22 0.59 9.28
N HIS A 313 3.44 1.08 10.51
CA HIS A 313 2.85 2.33 10.98
C HIS A 313 3.24 3.52 10.10
N ASN A 314 4.53 3.67 9.80
CA ASN A 314 5.02 4.77 8.96
C ASN A 314 4.46 4.68 7.53
N GLN A 315 4.31 3.49 6.98
CA GLN A 315 3.70 3.27 5.67
C GLN A 315 2.22 3.70 5.67
N MET A 316 1.43 3.27 6.66
CA MET A 316 0.03 3.67 6.79
C MET A 316 -0.11 5.18 6.97
N PHE A 317 0.76 5.76 7.78
CA PHE A 317 0.81 7.19 8.00
C PHE A 317 1.16 7.97 6.71
N THR A 318 2.05 7.45 5.88
CA THR A 318 2.38 8.04 4.58
C THR A 318 1.16 8.03 3.65
N TRP A 319 0.44 6.92 3.55
CA TRP A 319 -0.80 6.84 2.79
C TRP A 319 -1.83 7.87 3.24
N PHE A 320 -2.02 7.97 4.54
CA PHE A 320 -2.95 8.90 5.17
C PHE A 320 -2.56 10.36 4.90
N SER A 321 -1.33 10.76 5.24
CA SER A 321 -0.88 12.15 5.11
C SER A 321 -0.92 12.65 3.67
N VAL A 322 -0.45 11.83 2.71
CA VAL A 322 -0.49 12.18 1.29
C VAL A 322 -1.93 12.37 0.80
N SER A 323 -2.83 11.50 1.22
CA SER A 323 -4.23 11.57 0.79
C SER A 323 -4.96 12.80 1.33
N ILE A 324 -4.72 13.13 2.62
CA ILE A 324 -5.28 14.35 3.24
C ILE A 324 -4.74 15.61 2.58
N GLU A 325 -3.42 15.70 2.45
CA GLU A 325 -2.79 16.87 1.83
C GLU A 325 -3.29 17.09 0.40
N ASN A 326 -3.46 16.01 -0.36
CA ASN A 326 -4.01 16.09 -1.71
C ASN A 326 -5.45 16.63 -1.72
N TYR A 327 -6.28 16.15 -0.80
CA TYR A 327 -7.69 16.56 -0.71
C TYR A 327 -7.83 18.02 -0.21
N GLU A 328 -7.20 18.35 0.90
CA GLU A 328 -7.37 19.64 1.57
C GLU A 328 -6.70 20.79 0.83
N PHE A 329 -5.49 20.55 0.31
CA PHE A 329 -4.73 21.56 -0.40
C PHE A 329 -4.89 21.53 -1.91
N ARG A 330 -5.71 20.61 -2.44
CA ARG A 330 -5.90 20.38 -3.89
C ARG A 330 -4.56 20.21 -4.61
N LEU A 331 -3.66 19.39 -4.03
CA LEU A 331 -2.39 19.09 -4.65
C LEU A 331 -2.56 18.02 -5.74
N HIS A 332 -1.67 18.03 -6.73
CA HIS A 332 -1.69 17.02 -7.78
C HIS A 332 -1.35 15.64 -7.19
N PRO A 333 -2.30 14.66 -7.14
CA PRO A 333 -2.17 13.46 -6.34
C PRO A 333 -1.00 12.58 -6.79
N VAL A 334 -0.82 12.38 -8.10
CA VAL A 334 0.25 11.55 -8.65
C VAL A 334 1.62 12.15 -8.31
N ARG A 335 1.77 13.47 -8.46
CA ARG A 335 3.03 14.15 -8.12
C ARG A 335 3.36 14.04 -6.65
N ARG A 336 2.40 14.29 -5.77
CA ARG A 336 2.61 14.24 -4.33
C ARG A 336 2.96 12.83 -3.87
N PHE A 337 2.24 11.85 -4.38
CA PHE A 337 2.50 10.44 -4.09
C PHE A 337 3.90 10.02 -4.56
N ALA A 338 4.26 10.32 -5.80
CA ALA A 338 5.57 9.99 -6.35
C ALA A 338 6.71 10.63 -5.55
N LEU A 339 6.60 11.91 -5.18
CA LEU A 339 7.61 12.60 -4.36
C LEU A 339 7.83 11.95 -2.99
N ARG A 340 6.81 11.28 -2.43
CA ARG A 340 6.94 10.54 -1.17
C ARG A 340 7.44 9.11 -1.38
N GLN A 341 6.98 8.44 -2.43
CA GLN A 341 7.30 7.02 -2.66
C GLN A 341 8.68 6.81 -3.31
N ILE A 342 9.09 7.65 -4.25
CA ILE A 342 10.38 7.51 -4.94
C ILE A 342 11.55 7.46 -3.94
N PRO A 343 11.71 8.40 -2.99
CA PRO A 343 12.78 8.32 -1.99
C PRO A 343 12.70 7.05 -1.13
N SER A 344 11.49 6.64 -0.73
CA SER A 344 11.28 5.43 0.05
C SER A 344 11.77 4.18 -0.69
N TRP A 345 11.51 4.08 -1.98
CA TRP A 345 11.92 2.93 -2.77
C TRP A 345 13.39 2.96 -3.17
N ILE A 346 13.98 4.15 -3.39
CA ILE A 346 15.44 4.29 -3.50
C ILE A 346 16.12 3.81 -2.22
N GLY A 347 15.59 4.23 -1.07
CA GLY A 347 16.07 3.76 0.22
C GLY A 347 15.94 2.24 0.35
N PHE A 348 14.77 1.67 0.02
CA PHE A 348 14.55 0.22 0.03
C PHE A 348 15.60 -0.53 -0.80
N PHE A 349 15.87 -0.05 -2.00
CA PHE A 349 16.94 -0.58 -2.85
C PHE A 349 18.30 -0.59 -2.14
N ILE A 350 18.68 0.55 -1.56
CA ILE A 350 19.94 0.67 -0.81
C ILE A 350 19.95 -0.30 0.38
N GLY A 351 18.85 -0.42 1.11
CA GLY A 351 18.71 -1.34 2.23
C GLY A 351 18.90 -2.80 1.83
N CYS A 352 18.30 -3.21 0.70
CA CYS A 352 18.51 -4.55 0.15
C CYS A 352 19.96 -4.81 -0.29
N LEU A 353 20.69 -3.77 -0.72
CA LEU A 353 22.13 -3.91 -1.07
C LEU A 353 23.03 -4.02 0.17
N LEU A 354 22.61 -3.49 1.29
CA LEU A 354 23.36 -3.50 2.55
C LEU A 354 23.13 -4.78 3.39
N ALA A 355 22.04 -5.51 3.10
CA ALA A 355 21.73 -6.78 3.74
C ALA A 355 22.53 -7.95 3.17
#